data_91f7bf2c2ef87cd8223713b24e98f0c4
#
_entry.id   91f7bf2c2ef87cd8223713b24e98f0c4
#
_cell.length_a   1.000
_cell.length_b   1.000
_cell.length_c   1.000
_cell.angle_alpha   90.00
_cell.angle_beta   90.00
_cell.angle_gamma   90.00
#
_symmetry.space_group_name_H-M   'P 1'
#
loop_
_entity.id
_entity.type
_entity.pdbx_description
1 polymer ?
#
loop_
_entity_poly.entity_id
_entity_poly.type
_entity_poly.pdbx_seq_one_letter_code
_entity_poly.pdbx_strand_id
1 'polypeptide(L)'
;MDSQEDPGAMRKPGLKPLRSSSFKKQYLILYNFVNAILWLTVLGRVLLLIPLVGLGRVYPGVGRFTKWTQTLAVLEVVHAATGLVRAPISTTAMQVASRLLLVWGIIFQFPFLAKSAGYSSMLIAWSVTEVVRYSYFVFTLSGYSPGLISWLRYNTFYVLYPLGISSECWLIYTTIKPAKEKRQVYAWILQLILLVYIPGSYILFTHMMAQRRKLMRAKQIQKAE
;
A
#
# COMPACT_ATOMS: atom_id res chain seq x y z
N MET A 1 -38.17 -0.79 -56.33
CA MET A 1 -38.55 -1.37 -55.01
C MET A 1 -37.55 -0.87 -54.03
N ASP A 2 -37.96 0.16 -53.29
CA ASP A 2 -37.11 0.99 -52.43
C ASP A 2 -36.73 0.25 -51.14
N SER A 3 -35.44 0.24 -50.86
CA SER A 3 -34.91 -0.18 -49.59
C SER A 3 -34.95 1.02 -48.63
N GLN A 4 -35.89 1.01 -47.68
CA GLN A 4 -35.97 2.01 -46.62
C GLN A 4 -34.76 1.88 -45.71
N GLU A 5 -33.92 2.94 -45.69
CA GLU A 5 -32.92 3.18 -44.60
C GLU A 5 -33.67 3.62 -43.36
N ASP A 6 -33.39 2.96 -42.25
CA ASP A 6 -33.90 3.29 -40.92
C ASP A 6 -33.10 4.48 -40.31
N PRO A 7 -33.74 5.68 -40.07
CA PRO A 7 -33.04 6.87 -39.60
C PRO A 7 -32.82 6.94 -38.07
N GLY A 8 -32.97 5.80 -37.34
CA GLY A 8 -33.05 5.81 -35.89
C GLY A 8 -31.83 5.27 -35.11
N ALA A 9 -30.77 4.84 -35.77
CA ALA A 9 -29.60 4.34 -35.07
C ALA A 9 -28.78 5.49 -34.46
N MET A 10 -29.15 5.91 -33.25
CA MET A 10 -28.28 6.76 -32.41
C MET A 10 -26.91 6.06 -32.19
N ARG A 11 -25.92 6.51 -32.97
CA ARG A 11 -24.51 6.20 -32.69
C ARG A 11 -24.19 6.66 -31.27
N LYS A 12 -24.07 5.71 -30.34
CA LYS A 12 -23.47 5.98 -29.03
C LYS A 12 -22.10 6.62 -29.25
N PRO A 13 -21.81 7.81 -28.69
CA PRO A 13 -20.50 8.40 -28.86
C PRO A 13 -19.50 7.44 -28.23
N GLY A 14 -18.71 6.80 -29.08
CA GLY A 14 -17.60 5.96 -28.66
C GLY A 14 -16.64 6.81 -27.81
N LEU A 15 -16.65 6.61 -26.52
CA LEU A 15 -15.61 7.12 -25.63
C LEU A 15 -14.27 6.61 -26.17
N LYS A 16 -13.55 7.46 -26.93
CA LYS A 16 -12.17 7.18 -27.31
C LYS A 16 -11.40 6.86 -26.02
N PRO A 17 -10.77 5.68 -25.89
CA PRO A 17 -9.91 5.42 -24.75
C PRO A 17 -8.83 6.50 -24.78
N LEU A 18 -8.72 7.30 -23.71
CA LEU A 18 -7.67 8.29 -23.54
C LEU A 18 -6.34 7.56 -23.69
N ARG A 19 -5.72 7.72 -24.85
CA ARG A 19 -4.42 7.14 -25.19
C ARG A 19 -3.40 7.74 -24.23
N SER A 20 -3.21 7.07 -23.09
CA SER A 20 -2.12 7.41 -22.16
C SER A 20 -0.84 7.48 -22.98
N SER A 21 -0.12 8.62 -22.93
CA SER A 21 1.15 8.78 -23.61
C SER A 21 2.01 7.57 -23.29
N SER A 22 2.64 6.97 -24.30
CA SER A 22 3.52 5.79 -24.13
C SER A 22 4.56 6.05 -23.03
N PHE A 23 5.08 7.26 -22.95
CA PHE A 23 6.02 7.72 -21.93
C PHE A 23 5.44 7.64 -20.50
N LYS A 24 4.20 8.11 -20.30
CA LYS A 24 3.52 8.02 -18.99
C LYS A 24 3.40 6.58 -18.51
N LYS A 25 3.01 5.67 -19.42
CA LYS A 25 2.88 4.25 -19.12
C LYS A 25 4.25 3.63 -18.76
N GLN A 26 5.29 3.91 -19.52
CA GLN A 26 6.64 3.42 -19.28
C GLN A 26 7.20 3.93 -17.95
N TYR A 27 7.03 5.22 -17.65
CA TYR A 27 7.42 5.81 -16.38
C TYR A 27 6.74 5.10 -15.18
N LEU A 28 5.42 4.88 -15.25
CA LEU A 28 4.69 4.21 -14.17
C LEU A 28 5.11 2.74 -14.02
N ILE A 29 5.40 2.03 -15.11
CA ILE A 29 5.94 0.67 -15.04
C ILE A 29 7.30 0.67 -14.34
N LEU A 30 8.20 1.57 -14.75
CA LEU A 30 9.54 1.69 -14.14
C LEU A 30 9.44 2.04 -12.65
N TYR A 31 8.61 3.03 -12.28
CA TYR A 31 8.38 3.43 -10.90
C TYR A 31 7.91 2.24 -10.03
N ASN A 32 6.88 1.52 -10.50
CA ASN A 32 6.34 0.38 -9.77
C ASN A 32 7.36 -0.78 -9.71
N PHE A 33 8.11 -1.03 -10.78
CA PHE A 33 9.13 -2.07 -10.80
C PHE A 33 10.26 -1.78 -9.81
N VAL A 34 10.78 -0.56 -9.79
CA VAL A 34 11.82 -0.14 -8.83
C VAL A 34 11.32 -0.31 -7.39
N ASN A 35 10.09 0.15 -7.08
CA ASN A 35 9.52 -0.01 -5.74
C ASN A 35 9.30 -1.49 -5.37
N ALA A 36 8.89 -2.34 -6.31
CA ALA A 36 8.76 -3.78 -6.07
C ALA A 36 10.11 -4.40 -5.66
N ILE A 37 11.20 -4.05 -6.35
CA ILE A 37 12.55 -4.53 -6.02
C ILE A 37 13.04 -3.99 -4.67
N LEU A 38 12.81 -2.70 -4.38
CA LEU A 38 13.17 -2.10 -3.08
C LEU A 38 12.45 -2.81 -1.92
N TRP A 39 11.16 -3.05 -2.03
CA TRP A 39 10.39 -3.74 -1.00
C TRP A 39 10.72 -5.24 -0.92
N LEU A 40 11.03 -5.89 -2.05
CA LEU A 40 11.54 -7.26 -2.07
C LEU A 40 12.90 -7.35 -1.33
N THR A 41 13.74 -6.32 -1.48
CA THR A 41 15.01 -6.23 -0.75
C THR A 41 14.78 -6.05 0.75
N VAL A 42 13.80 -5.23 1.17
CA VAL A 42 13.40 -5.12 2.59
C VAL A 42 12.96 -6.49 3.11
N LEU A 43 12.06 -7.17 2.39
CA LEU A 43 11.56 -8.49 2.78
C LEU A 43 12.69 -9.52 2.90
N GLY A 44 13.56 -9.60 1.89
CA GLY A 44 14.69 -10.53 1.89
C GLY A 44 15.63 -10.29 3.07
N ARG A 45 15.97 -9.03 3.35
CA ARG A 45 16.80 -8.68 4.52
C ARG A 45 16.13 -9.06 5.85
N VAL A 46 14.83 -8.80 6.00
CA VAL A 46 14.10 -9.16 7.22
C VAL A 46 14.09 -10.68 7.41
N LEU A 47 13.76 -11.44 6.36
CA LEU A 47 13.72 -12.90 6.43
C LEU A 47 15.08 -13.54 6.68
N LEU A 48 16.16 -12.96 6.15
CA LEU A 48 17.53 -13.43 6.41
C LEU A 48 18.02 -13.06 7.82
N LEU A 49 17.65 -11.88 8.32
CA LEU A 49 18.11 -11.43 9.64
C LEU A 49 17.38 -12.11 10.81
N ILE A 50 16.10 -12.41 10.66
CA ILE A 50 15.31 -13.03 11.75
C ILE A 50 15.97 -14.31 12.30
N PRO A 51 16.37 -15.31 11.50
CA PRO A 51 17.03 -16.52 12.02
C PRO A 51 18.43 -16.25 12.58
N LEU A 52 19.13 -15.20 12.10
CA LEU A 52 20.50 -14.90 12.50
C LEU A 52 20.58 -14.10 13.81
N VAL A 53 19.70 -13.11 13.98
CA VAL A 53 19.78 -12.15 15.09
C VAL A 53 18.51 -12.09 15.95
N GLY A 54 17.46 -12.80 15.56
CA GLY A 54 16.14 -12.78 16.22
C GLY A 54 15.27 -11.61 15.84
N LEU A 55 13.96 -11.76 16.10
CA LEU A 55 12.90 -10.78 15.72
C LEU A 55 13.14 -9.36 16.26
N GLY A 56 13.77 -9.22 17.43
CA GLY A 56 14.00 -7.91 18.04
C GLY A 56 15.27 -7.19 17.57
N ARG A 57 16.05 -7.73 16.65
CA ARG A 57 17.37 -7.18 16.27
C ARG A 57 17.56 -6.92 14.78
N VAL A 58 16.50 -6.91 14.00
CA VAL A 58 16.60 -6.70 12.52
C VAL A 58 16.86 -5.23 12.14
N TYR A 59 16.54 -4.28 13.01
CA TYR A 59 16.62 -2.85 12.71
C TYR A 59 17.99 -2.36 12.18
N PRO A 60 19.14 -2.73 12.79
CA PRO A 60 20.44 -2.26 12.30
C PRO A 60 20.72 -2.63 10.84
N GLY A 61 20.23 -3.79 10.40
CA GLY A 61 20.46 -4.27 9.03
C GLY A 61 19.43 -3.81 7.99
N VAL A 62 18.27 -3.27 8.42
CA VAL A 62 17.17 -2.95 7.49
C VAL A 62 16.58 -1.54 7.69
N GLY A 63 16.68 -0.96 8.88
CA GLY A 63 15.92 0.26 9.24
C GLY A 63 16.22 1.47 8.36
N ARG A 64 17.52 1.75 8.09
CA ARG A 64 17.92 2.86 7.22
C ARG A 64 17.42 2.67 5.79
N PHE A 65 17.51 1.46 5.26
CA PHE A 65 17.04 1.14 3.92
C PHE A 65 15.52 1.26 3.82
N THR A 66 14.78 0.67 4.77
CA THR A 66 13.29 0.78 4.82
C THR A 66 12.83 2.22 4.92
N LYS A 67 13.51 3.05 5.75
CA LYS A 67 13.17 4.47 5.91
C LYS A 67 13.14 5.19 4.56
N TRP A 68 14.19 5.04 3.75
CA TRP A 68 14.27 5.69 2.45
C TRP A 68 13.34 5.05 1.41
N THR A 69 13.21 3.73 1.41
CA THR A 69 12.24 3.02 0.56
C THR A 69 10.81 3.52 0.82
N GLN A 70 10.41 3.66 2.09
CA GLN A 70 9.09 4.20 2.43
C GLN A 70 8.94 5.67 2.03
N THR A 71 10.01 6.46 2.09
CA THR A 71 9.96 7.88 1.73
C THR A 71 9.66 8.08 0.25
N LEU A 72 10.05 7.16 -0.63
CA LEU A 72 9.69 7.21 -2.06
C LEU A 72 8.17 7.14 -2.30
N ALA A 73 7.39 6.63 -1.35
CA ALA A 73 5.93 6.63 -1.45
C ALA A 73 5.32 8.05 -1.49
N VAL A 74 6.06 9.10 -1.10
CA VAL A 74 5.65 10.50 -1.29
C VAL A 74 5.36 10.80 -2.77
N LEU A 75 6.08 10.17 -3.70
CA LEU A 75 5.81 10.31 -5.13
C LEU A 75 4.41 9.81 -5.53
N GLU A 76 3.81 8.88 -4.79
CA GLU A 76 2.42 8.45 -5.05
C GLU A 76 1.42 9.59 -4.81
N VAL A 77 1.67 10.41 -3.77
CA VAL A 77 0.86 11.61 -3.51
C VAL A 77 1.03 12.62 -4.65
N VAL A 78 2.27 12.81 -5.14
CA VAL A 78 2.54 13.67 -6.30
C VAL A 78 1.86 13.13 -7.55
N HIS A 79 1.90 11.82 -7.80
CA HIS A 79 1.24 11.21 -8.95
C HIS A 79 -0.30 11.37 -8.89
N ALA A 80 -0.88 11.27 -7.69
CA ALA A 80 -2.30 11.53 -7.49
C ALA A 80 -2.64 13.02 -7.69
N ALA A 81 -1.85 13.93 -7.13
CA ALA A 81 -2.06 15.38 -7.21
C ALA A 81 -1.92 15.92 -8.64
N THR A 82 -0.96 15.38 -9.41
CA THR A 82 -0.75 15.76 -10.83
C THR A 82 -1.72 15.05 -11.80
N GLY A 83 -2.61 14.19 -11.31
CA GLY A 83 -3.51 13.41 -12.17
C GLY A 83 -2.79 12.33 -12.99
N LEU A 84 -1.52 12.04 -12.68
CA LEU A 84 -0.76 10.97 -13.34
C LEU A 84 -1.40 9.61 -13.04
N VAL A 85 -1.91 9.42 -11.83
CA VAL A 85 -2.68 8.25 -11.40
C VAL A 85 -4.06 8.70 -10.93
N ARG A 86 -5.11 7.96 -11.32
CA ARG A 86 -6.48 8.23 -10.86
C ARG A 86 -6.69 7.63 -9.47
N ALA A 87 -6.18 8.28 -8.44
CA ALA A 87 -6.37 7.91 -7.04
C ALA A 87 -6.84 9.15 -6.24
N PRO A 88 -7.69 8.98 -5.22
CA PRO A 88 -8.07 10.08 -4.34
C PRO A 88 -6.85 10.58 -3.56
N ILE A 89 -6.54 11.87 -3.70
CA ILE A 89 -5.35 12.48 -3.08
C ILE A 89 -5.40 12.34 -1.56
N SER A 90 -6.56 12.58 -0.94
CA SER A 90 -6.73 12.56 0.52
C SER A 90 -6.40 11.20 1.12
N THR A 91 -6.92 10.12 0.54
CA THR A 91 -6.66 8.75 1.03
C THR A 91 -5.22 8.34 0.81
N THR A 92 -4.63 8.67 -0.36
CA THR A 92 -3.23 8.39 -0.66
C THR A 92 -2.30 9.15 0.30
N ALA A 93 -2.55 10.46 0.50
CA ALA A 93 -1.76 11.27 1.42
C ALA A 93 -1.85 10.79 2.86
N MET A 94 -3.05 10.41 3.33
CA MET A 94 -3.24 9.89 4.68
C MET A 94 -2.52 8.57 4.90
N GLN A 95 -2.56 7.64 3.94
CA GLN A 95 -1.83 6.36 4.01
C GLN A 95 -0.31 6.56 4.00
N VAL A 96 0.20 7.44 3.15
CA VAL A 96 1.63 7.76 3.11
C VAL A 96 2.08 8.45 4.40
N ALA A 97 1.30 9.42 4.90
CA ALA A 97 1.61 10.16 6.13
C ALA A 97 1.66 9.23 7.36
N SER A 98 0.72 8.30 7.52
CA SER A 98 0.71 7.35 8.64
C SER A 98 1.97 6.47 8.65
N ARG A 99 2.42 6.00 7.49
CA ARG A 99 3.65 5.20 7.37
C ARG A 99 4.92 6.04 7.58
N LEU A 100 4.94 7.28 7.09
CA LEU A 100 6.05 8.20 7.35
C LEU A 100 6.15 8.55 8.83
N LEU A 101 5.02 8.72 9.51
CA LEU A 101 5.00 8.89 10.97
C LEU A 101 5.73 7.74 11.67
N LEU A 102 5.45 6.49 11.28
CA LEU A 102 6.09 5.31 11.89
C LEU A 102 7.60 5.29 11.64
N VAL A 103 8.06 5.52 10.42
CA VAL A 103 9.50 5.42 10.12
C VAL A 103 10.29 6.63 10.58
N TRP A 104 9.76 7.86 10.44
CA TRP A 104 10.46 9.09 10.79
C TRP A 104 10.10 9.62 12.19
N GLY A 105 8.83 9.63 12.54
CA GLY A 105 8.35 10.15 13.82
C GLY A 105 8.60 9.17 14.97
N ILE A 106 8.42 7.88 14.75
CA ILE A 106 8.51 6.88 15.82
C ILE A 106 9.89 6.20 15.81
N ILE A 107 10.16 5.39 14.79
CA ILE A 107 11.34 4.51 14.80
C ILE A 107 12.65 5.30 14.71
N PHE A 108 12.71 6.35 13.91
CA PHE A 108 13.92 7.17 13.81
C PHE A 108 14.17 8.00 15.08
N GLN A 109 13.11 8.47 15.75
CA GLN A 109 13.22 9.24 17.00
C GLN A 109 13.47 8.36 18.23
N PHE A 110 13.00 7.11 18.20
CA PHE A 110 13.08 6.15 19.29
C PHE A 110 13.57 4.78 18.78
N PRO A 111 14.85 4.66 18.37
CA PRO A 111 15.37 3.44 17.72
C PRO A 111 15.29 2.19 18.61
N PHE A 112 15.22 2.36 19.93
CA PHE A 112 15.09 1.24 20.86
C PHE A 112 13.76 0.50 20.74
N LEU A 113 12.69 1.15 20.25
CA LEU A 113 11.39 0.53 19.98
C LEU A 113 11.46 -0.47 18.82
N ALA A 114 12.38 -0.26 17.89
CA ALA A 114 12.64 -1.20 16.81
C ALA A 114 13.28 -2.53 17.28
N LYS A 115 13.68 -2.61 18.56
CA LYS A 115 14.13 -3.87 19.19
C LYS A 115 12.95 -4.74 19.66
N SER A 116 11.82 -4.65 19.00
CA SER A 116 10.60 -5.40 19.31
C SER A 116 10.17 -6.29 18.14
N ALA A 117 9.49 -7.39 18.45
CA ALA A 117 8.85 -8.22 17.43
C ALA A 117 7.82 -7.44 16.61
N GLY A 118 7.18 -6.42 17.20
CA GLY A 118 6.24 -5.53 16.51
C GLY A 118 6.85 -4.80 15.33
N TYR A 119 8.11 -4.38 15.40
CA TYR A 119 8.80 -3.78 14.26
C TYR A 119 9.01 -4.78 13.12
N SER A 120 9.47 -5.98 13.43
CA SER A 120 9.72 -7.01 12.42
C SER A 120 8.43 -7.51 11.77
N SER A 121 7.35 -7.71 12.53
CA SER A 121 6.05 -8.10 12.00
C SER A 121 5.43 -7.01 11.13
N MET A 122 5.57 -5.73 11.51
CA MET A 122 5.19 -4.60 10.66
C MET A 122 5.95 -4.62 9.34
N LEU A 123 7.27 -4.83 9.35
CA LEU A 123 8.07 -4.89 8.13
C LEU A 123 7.68 -6.05 7.22
N ILE A 124 7.39 -7.23 7.77
CA ILE A 124 6.91 -8.37 7.01
C ILE A 124 5.56 -8.02 6.35
N ALA A 125 4.61 -7.53 7.14
CA ALA A 125 3.29 -7.18 6.62
C ALA A 125 3.37 -6.12 5.51
N TRP A 126 4.16 -5.05 5.72
CA TRP A 126 4.36 -4.00 4.72
C TRP A 126 5.06 -4.52 3.47
N SER A 127 6.21 -5.17 3.63
CA SER A 127 7.01 -5.59 2.47
C SER A 127 6.27 -6.60 1.60
N VAL A 128 5.58 -7.59 2.18
CA VAL A 128 4.75 -8.52 1.40
C VAL A 128 3.63 -7.78 0.68
N THR A 129 2.91 -6.90 1.38
CA THR A 129 1.84 -6.10 0.78
C THR A 129 2.34 -5.25 -0.39
N GLU A 130 3.47 -4.56 -0.21
CA GLU A 130 4.03 -3.66 -1.23
C GLU A 130 4.61 -4.41 -2.42
N VAL A 131 5.31 -5.53 -2.20
CA VAL A 131 5.78 -6.40 -3.29
C VAL A 131 4.61 -6.87 -4.14
N VAL A 132 3.53 -7.36 -3.52
CA VAL A 132 2.34 -7.78 -4.25
C VAL A 132 1.67 -6.60 -4.97
N ARG A 133 1.54 -5.45 -4.31
CA ARG A 133 0.90 -4.26 -4.85
C ARG A 133 1.63 -3.70 -6.07
N TYR A 134 2.92 -3.46 -5.94
CA TYR A 134 3.72 -2.90 -7.03
C TYR A 134 3.88 -3.89 -8.19
N SER A 135 4.09 -5.17 -7.92
CA SER A 135 4.12 -6.22 -8.96
C SER A 135 2.80 -6.29 -9.72
N TYR A 136 1.66 -6.22 -9.02
CA TYR A 136 0.35 -6.18 -9.66
C TYR A 136 0.23 -5.00 -10.63
N PHE A 137 0.70 -3.80 -10.24
CA PHE A 137 0.65 -2.64 -11.13
C PHE A 137 1.61 -2.77 -12.32
N VAL A 138 2.81 -3.32 -12.12
CA VAL A 138 3.74 -3.59 -13.25
C VAL A 138 3.06 -4.48 -14.29
N PHE A 139 2.51 -5.61 -13.88
CA PHE A 139 1.87 -6.53 -14.81
C PHE A 139 0.62 -5.93 -15.47
N THR A 140 -0.25 -5.30 -14.70
CA THR A 140 -1.48 -4.69 -15.23
C THR A 140 -1.16 -3.59 -16.25
N LEU A 141 -0.19 -2.72 -15.97
CA LEU A 141 0.25 -1.68 -16.89
C LEU A 141 0.95 -2.27 -18.12
N SER A 142 1.64 -3.40 -18.00
CA SER A 142 2.28 -4.09 -19.12
C SER A 142 1.28 -4.83 -20.03
N GLY A 143 0.03 -4.97 -19.57
CA GLY A 143 -1.01 -5.69 -20.32
C GLY A 143 -1.16 -7.16 -19.94
N TYR A 144 -0.48 -7.60 -18.88
CA TYR A 144 -0.58 -8.95 -18.34
C TYR A 144 -1.43 -8.95 -17.06
N SER A 145 -2.13 -10.03 -16.78
CA SER A 145 -2.90 -10.21 -15.55
C SER A 145 -2.67 -11.61 -14.95
N PRO A 146 -1.49 -11.87 -14.35
CA PRO A 146 -1.20 -13.17 -13.76
C PRO A 146 -2.21 -13.49 -12.66
N GLY A 147 -2.86 -14.67 -12.79
CA GLY A 147 -3.90 -15.09 -11.84
C GLY A 147 -3.40 -15.15 -10.39
N LEU A 148 -2.17 -15.64 -10.19
CA LEU A 148 -1.53 -15.72 -8.86
C LEU A 148 -1.37 -14.35 -8.19
N ILE A 149 -0.84 -13.34 -8.90
CA ILE A 149 -0.62 -11.99 -8.32
C ILE A 149 -1.96 -11.32 -8.03
N SER A 150 -2.94 -11.47 -8.93
CA SER A 150 -4.30 -11.01 -8.68
C SER A 150 -4.91 -11.71 -7.46
N TRP A 151 -4.71 -13.02 -7.32
CA TRP A 151 -5.19 -13.77 -6.16
C TRP A 151 -4.52 -13.29 -4.87
N LEU A 152 -3.20 -13.15 -4.85
CA LEU A 152 -2.44 -12.64 -3.70
C LEU A 152 -2.95 -11.25 -3.30
N ARG A 153 -3.09 -10.32 -4.24
CA ARG A 153 -3.57 -8.96 -3.97
C ARG A 153 -4.92 -8.92 -3.24
N TYR A 154 -5.84 -9.82 -3.59
CA TYR A 154 -7.21 -9.81 -3.08
C TYR A 154 -7.49 -10.82 -1.96
N ASN A 155 -6.49 -11.58 -1.51
CA ASN A 155 -6.66 -12.55 -0.44
C ASN A 155 -5.66 -12.37 0.71
N THR A 156 -4.42 -11.95 0.46
CA THR A 156 -3.41 -11.81 1.52
C THR A 156 -3.75 -10.73 2.54
N PHE A 157 -4.59 -9.76 2.19
CA PHE A 157 -4.98 -8.69 3.11
C PHE A 157 -5.72 -9.21 4.35
N TYR A 158 -6.39 -10.37 4.30
CA TYR A 158 -7.05 -10.94 5.47
C TYR A 158 -6.07 -11.24 6.61
N VAL A 159 -4.82 -11.54 6.29
CA VAL A 159 -3.76 -11.82 7.26
C VAL A 159 -2.85 -10.61 7.44
N LEU A 160 -2.40 -10.02 6.32
CA LEU A 160 -1.40 -8.94 6.37
C LEU A 160 -1.95 -7.64 6.94
N TYR A 161 -3.23 -7.34 6.73
CA TYR A 161 -3.82 -6.11 7.23
C TYR A 161 -3.97 -6.12 8.75
N PRO A 162 -4.58 -7.14 9.41
CA PRO A 162 -4.60 -7.22 10.86
C PRO A 162 -3.19 -7.25 11.48
N LEU A 163 -2.26 -8.00 10.88
CA LEU A 163 -0.88 -8.08 11.34
C LEU A 163 -0.18 -6.70 11.27
N GLY A 164 -0.35 -5.98 10.16
CA GLY A 164 0.21 -4.64 9.98
C GLY A 164 -0.34 -3.66 11.01
N ILE A 165 -1.68 -3.53 11.07
CA ILE A 165 -2.37 -2.59 11.96
C ILE A 165 -2.04 -2.87 13.44
N SER A 166 -2.08 -4.13 13.88
CA SER A 166 -1.74 -4.47 15.26
C SER A 166 -0.30 -4.12 15.62
N SER A 167 0.63 -4.35 14.69
CA SER A 167 2.04 -4.00 14.85
C SER A 167 2.25 -2.48 14.90
N GLU A 168 1.59 -1.74 14.03
CA GLU A 168 1.62 -0.27 13.99
C GLU A 168 1.04 0.33 15.29
N CYS A 169 -0.14 -0.11 15.69
CA CYS A 169 -0.77 0.31 16.96
C CYS A 169 0.12 0.00 18.17
N TRP A 170 0.76 -1.18 18.19
CA TRP A 170 1.70 -1.54 19.24
C TRP A 170 2.89 -0.58 19.30
N LEU A 171 3.49 -0.25 18.16
CA LEU A 171 4.61 0.69 18.09
C LEU A 171 4.20 2.10 18.52
N ILE A 172 3.04 2.59 18.07
CA ILE A 172 2.50 3.89 18.49
C ILE A 172 2.27 3.89 20.00
N TYR A 173 1.59 2.87 20.53
CA TYR A 173 1.27 2.75 21.96
C TYR A 173 2.54 2.76 22.82
N THR A 174 3.53 1.96 22.48
CA THR A 174 4.79 1.88 23.25
C THR A 174 5.62 3.16 23.15
N THR A 175 5.36 4.01 22.14
CA THR A 175 6.01 5.32 21.97
C THR A 175 5.42 6.39 22.88
N ILE A 176 4.19 6.25 23.36
CA ILE A 176 3.49 7.31 24.13
C ILE A 176 4.30 7.71 25.38
N LYS A 177 4.81 6.73 26.13
CA LYS A 177 5.59 7.00 27.36
C LYS A 177 6.88 7.78 27.06
N PRO A 178 7.80 7.32 26.20
CA PRO A 178 9.01 8.08 25.90
C PRO A 178 8.74 9.39 25.14
N ALA A 179 7.66 9.48 24.39
CA ALA A 179 7.24 10.73 23.76
C ALA A 179 6.82 11.78 24.79
N LYS A 180 6.12 11.36 25.86
CA LYS A 180 5.73 12.23 26.97
C LYS A 180 6.95 12.82 27.68
N GLU A 181 7.99 12.02 27.88
CA GLU A 181 9.26 12.48 28.49
C GLU A 181 9.97 13.54 27.63
N LYS A 182 9.85 13.47 26.31
CA LYS A 182 10.38 14.51 25.40
C LYS A 182 9.49 15.76 25.38
N ARG A 183 8.21 15.59 25.07
CA ARG A 183 7.20 16.67 24.99
C ARG A 183 5.80 16.09 25.19
N GLN A 184 5.06 16.63 26.15
CA GLN A 184 3.68 16.22 26.44
C GLN A 184 2.75 16.28 25.20
N VAL A 185 2.90 17.33 24.37
CA VAL A 185 2.10 17.50 23.14
C VAL A 185 2.30 16.34 22.16
N TYR A 186 3.54 15.81 22.07
CA TYR A 186 3.82 14.67 21.20
C TYR A 186 3.05 13.41 21.66
N ALA A 187 3.01 13.16 22.95
CA ALA A 187 2.22 12.05 23.50
C ALA A 187 0.72 12.19 23.19
N TRP A 188 0.16 13.41 23.32
CA TRP A 188 -1.25 13.65 22.97
C TRP A 188 -1.54 13.40 21.49
N ILE A 189 -0.65 13.84 20.60
CA ILE A 189 -0.79 13.57 19.16
C ILE A 189 -0.80 12.06 18.89
N LEU A 190 0.11 11.29 19.50
CA LEU A 190 0.16 9.83 19.32
C LEU A 190 -1.11 9.14 19.87
N GLN A 191 -1.64 9.60 21.02
CA GLN A 191 -2.90 9.10 21.57
C GLN A 191 -4.08 9.37 20.63
N LEU A 192 -4.17 10.60 20.07
CA LEU A 192 -5.20 10.96 19.10
C LEU A 192 -5.09 10.10 17.84
N ILE A 193 -3.88 9.90 17.33
CA ILE A 193 -3.64 9.02 16.17
C ILE A 193 -4.10 7.61 16.47
N LEU A 194 -3.76 7.06 17.63
CA LEU A 194 -4.17 5.71 18.03
C LEU A 194 -5.70 5.58 18.12
N LEU A 195 -6.39 6.62 18.62
CA LEU A 195 -7.84 6.67 18.64
C LEU A 195 -8.44 6.64 17.22
N VAL A 196 -7.84 7.36 16.27
CA VAL A 196 -8.28 7.40 14.87
C VAL A 196 -7.98 6.08 14.14
N TYR A 197 -6.96 5.33 14.55
CA TYR A 197 -6.65 4.02 13.94
C TYR A 197 -7.79 3.01 14.08
N ILE A 198 -8.55 3.03 15.18
CA ILE A 198 -9.64 2.08 15.42
C ILE A 198 -10.73 2.21 14.33
N PRO A 199 -11.42 3.37 14.17
CA PRO A 199 -12.42 3.52 13.13
C PRO A 199 -11.81 3.48 11.71
N GLY A 200 -10.61 4.04 11.52
CA GLY A 200 -9.92 4.05 10.23
C GLY A 200 -9.61 2.64 9.73
N SER A 201 -9.12 1.77 10.61
CA SER A 201 -8.84 0.38 10.25
C SER A 201 -10.09 -0.40 9.85
N TYR A 202 -11.20 -0.20 10.57
CA TYR A 202 -12.47 -0.83 10.23
C TYR A 202 -12.99 -0.39 8.86
N ILE A 203 -12.97 0.91 8.58
CA ILE A 203 -13.40 1.47 7.28
C ILE A 203 -12.54 0.92 6.13
N LEU A 204 -11.22 0.92 6.28
CA LEU A 204 -10.31 0.41 5.24
C LEU A 204 -10.47 -1.10 5.04
N PHE A 205 -10.63 -1.88 6.10
CA PHE A 205 -10.82 -3.32 6.00
C PHE A 205 -12.12 -3.67 5.27
N THR A 206 -13.24 -3.03 5.65
CA THR A 206 -14.54 -3.24 5.00
C THR A 206 -14.52 -2.78 3.55
N HIS A 207 -13.80 -1.70 3.22
CA HIS A 207 -13.59 -1.25 1.85
C HIS A 207 -12.86 -2.30 1.00
N MET A 208 -11.77 -2.89 1.52
CA MET A 208 -11.05 -3.97 0.82
C MET A 208 -11.92 -5.21 0.60
N MET A 209 -12.73 -5.58 1.59
CA MET A 209 -13.69 -6.67 1.44
C MET A 209 -14.74 -6.39 0.35
N ALA A 210 -15.22 -5.16 0.27
CA ALA A 210 -16.17 -4.74 -0.76
C ALA A 210 -15.54 -4.80 -2.17
N GLN A 211 -14.29 -4.34 -2.32
CA GLN A 211 -13.54 -4.43 -3.58
C GLN A 211 -13.35 -5.89 -4.02
N ARG A 212 -12.97 -6.77 -3.11
CA ARG A 212 -12.82 -8.20 -3.40
C ARG A 212 -14.14 -8.81 -3.88
N ARG A 213 -15.26 -8.53 -3.18
CA ARG A 213 -16.60 -9.03 -3.59
C ARG A 213 -16.97 -8.60 -5.00
N LYS A 214 -16.72 -7.33 -5.35
CA LYS A 214 -16.96 -6.82 -6.73
C LYS A 214 -16.15 -7.58 -7.77
N LEU A 215 -14.88 -7.82 -7.51
CA LEU A 215 -14.02 -8.57 -8.43
C LEU A 215 -14.47 -10.02 -8.60
N MET A 216 -14.84 -10.70 -7.50
CA MET A 216 -15.30 -12.09 -7.55
C MET A 216 -16.60 -12.24 -8.35
N ARG A 217 -17.54 -11.30 -8.17
CA ARG A 217 -18.78 -11.25 -8.97
C ARG A 217 -18.49 -11.05 -10.46
N ALA A 218 -17.60 -10.10 -10.81
CA ALA A 218 -17.23 -9.86 -12.20
C ALA A 218 -16.63 -11.12 -12.87
N LYS A 219 -15.75 -11.85 -12.14
CA LYS A 219 -15.17 -13.11 -12.63
C LYS A 219 -16.19 -14.24 -12.79
N GLN A 220 -17.24 -14.29 -11.95
CA GLN A 220 -18.31 -15.27 -12.08
C GLN A 220 -19.16 -15.02 -13.32
N ILE A 221 -19.51 -13.76 -13.58
CA ILE A 221 -20.26 -13.36 -14.79
C ILE A 221 -19.45 -13.73 -16.05
N GLN A 222 -18.17 -13.38 -16.11
CA GLN A 222 -17.30 -13.70 -17.26
C GLN A 222 -17.10 -15.21 -17.51
N LYS A 223 -17.32 -16.06 -16.50
CA LYS A 223 -17.26 -17.53 -16.67
C LYS A 223 -18.59 -18.13 -17.11
N ALA A 224 -19.69 -17.40 -16.94
CA ALA A 224 -21.03 -17.85 -17.29
C ALA A 224 -21.42 -17.46 -18.73
N GLU A 225 -20.67 -16.56 -19.35
CA GLU A 225 -20.71 -16.22 -20.79
C GLU A 225 -19.78 -17.11 -21.61
#